data_a1d2349c0e04b014007e27eb4a35f479
#
_entry.id   a1d2349c0e04b014007e27eb4a35f479
#
_cell.length_a   1.000
_cell.length_b   1.000
_cell.length_c   1.000
_cell.angle_alpha   90.00
_cell.angle_beta   90.00
_cell.angle_gamma   90.00
#
_symmetry.space_group_name_H-M   'P 1'
#
loop_
_entity.id
_entity.type
_entity.pdbx_description
1 polymer ?
#
loop_
_entity_poly.entity_id
_entity_poly.type
_entity_poly.pdbx_seq_one_letter_code
_entity_poly.pdbx_strand_id
1 'polypeptide(L)'
;SVHDVASGAKDVTITDTLPANMEYIPGSMTVRNQSGTTLDGVSVTSHPSKDGQDTLTFTFKNPSAALTEAKHDGGRVQIGYLTRLKDVKALQGSSEFGNSAVISVDGVAQIPDQASRWVNPPQLVNKKSTYTAATAPYINYTIDVNSAGSTLNGGQTLVLKDTLPEAVELQQGSVR
;
A
#
# COMPACT_ATOMS: atom_id res chain seq x y z
N SER A 1 18.60 2.28 8.91
CA SER A 1 19.35 1.17 9.52
C SER A 1 19.74 1.54 10.92
N VAL A 2 19.46 0.66 11.89
CA VAL A 2 19.81 0.85 13.31
C VAL A 2 21.29 0.51 13.47
N HIS A 3 22.18 1.41 13.05
CA HIS A 3 23.62 1.10 13.04
C HIS A 3 24.31 1.20 14.39
N ASP A 4 23.76 1.92 15.37
CA ASP A 4 24.41 2.15 16.65
C ASP A 4 23.43 2.21 17.84
N VAL A 5 22.55 1.22 17.94
CA VAL A 5 21.88 1.04 19.21
C VAL A 5 22.92 0.54 20.20
N ALA A 6 23.29 1.39 21.16
CA ALA A 6 24.31 1.09 22.15
C ALA A 6 24.06 -0.30 22.76
N SER A 7 25.12 -1.10 22.86
CA SER A 7 25.08 -2.36 23.58
C SER A 7 24.59 -2.10 25.00
N GLY A 8 23.35 -2.52 25.32
CA GLY A 8 22.76 -2.27 26.62
C GLY A 8 21.41 -1.54 26.60
N ALA A 9 20.88 -1.17 25.44
CA ALA A 9 19.52 -0.64 25.31
C ALA A 9 18.51 -1.61 25.91
N LYS A 10 17.64 -1.11 26.80
CA LYS A 10 16.61 -1.89 27.50
C LYS A 10 15.29 -1.83 26.78
N ASP A 11 15.01 -0.72 26.12
CA ASP A 11 13.79 -0.47 25.39
C ASP A 11 14.09 0.10 24.00
N VAL A 12 13.62 -0.56 22.97
CA VAL A 12 13.69 -0.06 21.59
C VAL A 12 12.31 -0.20 20.97
N THR A 13 11.78 0.93 20.53
CA THR A 13 10.52 1.00 19.80
C THR A 13 10.70 1.75 18.50
N ILE A 14 9.92 1.37 17.47
CA ILE A 14 9.79 2.14 16.24
C ILE A 14 8.33 2.54 16.13
N THR A 15 8.09 3.83 16.00
CA THR A 15 6.76 4.37 15.71
C THR A 15 6.73 4.77 14.24
N ASP A 16 5.78 4.20 13.52
CA ASP A 16 5.57 4.43 12.10
C ASP A 16 4.19 5.06 11.90
N THR A 17 4.14 6.22 11.26
CA THR A 17 2.91 6.95 11.00
C THR A 17 2.51 6.73 9.55
N LEU A 18 1.43 5.96 9.36
CA LEU A 18 0.92 5.61 8.05
C LEU A 18 0.34 6.84 7.33
N PRO A 19 0.36 6.85 6.00
CA PRO A 19 -0.35 7.88 5.24
C PRO A 19 -1.83 7.90 5.61
N ALA A 20 -2.45 9.07 5.52
CA ALA A 20 -3.90 9.18 5.62
C ALA A 20 -4.60 8.23 4.64
N ASN A 21 -5.76 7.72 5.02
CA ASN A 21 -6.53 6.75 4.24
C ASN A 21 -5.84 5.38 4.04
N MET A 22 -4.79 5.06 4.79
CA MET A 22 -4.17 3.73 4.79
C MET A 22 -4.32 3.06 6.15
N GLU A 23 -4.48 1.75 6.14
CA GLU A 23 -4.52 0.92 7.33
C GLU A 23 -3.56 -0.26 7.22
N TYR A 24 -3.07 -0.72 8.35
CA TYR A 24 -2.22 -1.91 8.46
C TYR A 24 -3.02 -3.18 8.23
N ILE A 25 -2.44 -4.15 7.53
CA ILE A 25 -3.02 -5.50 7.39
C ILE A 25 -2.46 -6.38 8.51
N PRO A 26 -3.29 -6.75 9.51
CA PRO A 26 -2.83 -7.60 10.63
C PRO A 26 -2.22 -8.92 10.15
N GLY A 27 -1.15 -9.33 10.81
CA GLY A 27 -0.43 -10.57 10.47
C GLY A 27 0.49 -10.49 9.26
N SER A 28 0.61 -9.34 8.60
CA SER A 28 1.47 -9.15 7.44
C SER A 28 2.93 -8.81 7.78
N MET A 29 3.23 -8.58 9.06
CA MET A 29 4.57 -8.19 9.48
C MET A 29 5.59 -9.31 9.26
N THR A 30 6.74 -8.94 8.73
CA THR A 30 7.93 -9.79 8.64
C THR A 30 9.12 -9.06 9.22
N VAL A 31 9.98 -9.79 9.94
CA VAL A 31 11.22 -9.22 10.49
C VAL A 31 12.37 -10.10 10.03
N ARG A 32 13.37 -9.50 9.43
CA ARG A 32 14.52 -10.22 8.85
C ARG A 32 15.83 -9.48 9.11
N ASN A 33 16.92 -10.23 9.15
CA ASN A 33 18.26 -9.65 9.07
C ASN A 33 18.67 -9.37 7.61
N GLN A 34 19.90 -8.94 7.39
CA GLN A 34 20.41 -8.59 6.06
C GLN A 34 20.47 -9.80 5.11
N SER A 35 20.75 -11.00 5.60
CA SER A 35 20.78 -12.24 4.81
C SER A 35 19.39 -12.82 4.54
N GLY A 36 18.33 -12.19 5.07
CA GLY A 36 16.95 -12.62 4.87
C GLY A 36 16.44 -13.63 5.90
N THR A 37 17.25 -13.96 6.92
CA THR A 37 16.82 -14.83 8.02
C THR A 37 15.75 -14.13 8.87
N THR A 38 14.66 -14.84 9.16
CA THR A 38 13.60 -14.34 10.02
C THR A 38 14.11 -14.17 11.45
N LEU A 39 13.80 -13.01 12.04
CA LEU A 39 14.12 -12.69 13.42
C LEU A 39 12.84 -12.68 14.26
N ASP A 40 12.92 -13.29 15.42
CA ASP A 40 11.87 -13.27 16.42
C ASP A 40 12.05 -12.10 17.42
N GLY A 41 11.02 -11.86 18.25
CA GLY A 41 11.13 -10.91 19.35
C GLY A 41 10.75 -9.48 18.98
N VAL A 42 10.17 -9.23 17.82
CA VAL A 42 9.51 -7.96 17.50
C VAL A 42 8.00 -8.15 17.45
N SER A 43 7.27 -7.29 18.12
CA SER A 43 5.81 -7.24 18.07
C SER A 43 5.33 -5.93 17.46
N VAL A 44 4.14 -5.92 16.87
CA VAL A 44 3.50 -4.72 16.32
C VAL A 44 2.17 -4.48 17.03
N THR A 45 1.94 -3.24 17.41
CA THR A 45 0.64 -2.74 17.86
C THR A 45 0.16 -1.67 16.89
N SER A 46 -1.04 -1.83 16.37
CA SER A 46 -1.68 -0.85 15.50
C SER A 46 -2.60 0.05 16.33
N HIS A 47 -2.50 1.35 16.11
CA HIS A 47 -3.33 2.38 16.72
C HIS A 47 -4.13 3.08 15.60
N PRO A 48 -5.32 2.53 15.26
CA PRO A 48 -6.15 3.11 14.22
C PRO A 48 -6.71 4.46 14.66
N SER A 49 -6.72 5.41 13.72
CA SER A 49 -7.35 6.71 13.91
C SER A 49 -8.62 6.80 13.06
N LYS A 50 -9.70 7.36 13.64
CA LYS A 50 -10.95 7.59 12.91
C LYS A 50 -10.83 8.73 11.90
N ASP A 51 -10.09 9.77 12.25
CA ASP A 51 -10.06 11.04 11.53
C ASP A 51 -8.64 11.44 11.11
N GLY A 52 -7.70 10.51 11.12
CA GLY A 52 -6.31 10.82 10.84
C GLY A 52 -5.48 9.64 10.36
N GLN A 53 -4.19 9.74 10.63
CA GLN A 53 -3.20 8.75 10.26
C GLN A 53 -3.12 7.66 11.32
N ASP A 54 -3.17 6.40 10.90
CA ASP A 54 -2.90 5.27 11.78
C ASP A 54 -1.43 5.25 12.16
N THR A 55 -1.14 4.78 13.36
CA THR A 55 0.22 4.64 13.86
C THR A 55 0.50 3.19 14.20
N LEU A 56 1.67 2.69 13.80
CA LEU A 56 2.19 1.38 14.18
C LEU A 56 3.32 1.55 15.19
N THR A 57 3.28 0.77 16.26
CA THR A 57 4.38 0.69 17.22
C THR A 57 5.00 -0.70 17.15
N PHE A 58 6.25 -0.78 16.72
CA PHE A 58 7.04 -2.01 16.75
C PHE A 58 7.89 -2.00 18.02
N THR A 59 7.77 -3.06 18.82
CA THR A 59 8.48 -3.19 20.10
C THR A 59 9.41 -4.39 20.06
N PHE A 60 10.66 -4.19 20.40
CA PHE A 60 11.67 -5.24 20.52
C PHE A 60 11.66 -5.81 21.93
N LYS A 61 11.30 -7.09 22.10
CA LYS A 61 11.23 -7.76 23.42
C LYS A 61 12.61 -7.91 24.08
N ASN A 62 13.63 -8.12 23.27
CA ASN A 62 15.02 -8.21 23.72
C ASN A 62 15.89 -7.50 22.69
N PRO A 63 16.01 -6.16 22.79
CA PRO A 63 16.76 -5.38 21.81
C PRO A 63 18.20 -5.85 21.64
N SER A 64 18.89 -6.16 22.74
CA SER A 64 20.28 -6.62 22.70
C SER A 64 20.45 -7.92 21.92
N ALA A 65 19.56 -8.89 22.08
CA ALA A 65 19.65 -10.15 21.37
C ALA A 65 19.34 -9.99 19.87
N ALA A 66 18.24 -9.31 19.54
CA ALA A 66 17.86 -9.07 18.14
C ALA A 66 18.91 -8.27 17.38
N LEU A 67 19.50 -7.26 18.01
CA LEU A 67 20.52 -6.43 17.41
C LEU A 67 21.89 -7.12 17.35
N THR A 68 22.21 -8.00 18.32
CA THR A 68 23.42 -8.83 18.28
C THR A 68 23.33 -9.85 17.15
N GLU A 69 22.20 -10.51 16.98
CA GLU A 69 21.97 -11.44 15.88
C GLU A 69 22.05 -10.74 14.53
N ALA A 70 21.46 -9.54 14.42
CA ALA A 70 21.60 -8.70 13.24
C ALA A 70 23.05 -8.26 13.00
N LYS A 71 23.83 -8.03 14.05
CA LYS A 71 25.23 -7.57 13.95
C LYS A 71 26.15 -8.61 13.32
N HIS A 72 25.91 -9.88 13.51
CA HIS A 72 26.65 -10.97 12.83
C HIS A 72 26.51 -10.92 11.31
N ASP A 73 25.45 -10.24 10.82
CA ASP A 73 25.13 -10.16 9.40
C ASP A 73 25.00 -8.68 8.92
N GLY A 74 25.92 -7.83 9.37
CA GLY A 74 25.97 -6.42 8.96
C GLY A 74 25.10 -5.46 9.76
N GLY A 75 24.44 -5.90 10.84
CA GLY A 75 23.72 -5.03 11.79
C GLY A 75 22.39 -4.48 11.30
N ARG A 76 21.81 -5.03 10.24
CA ARG A 76 20.56 -4.54 9.68
C ARG A 76 19.38 -5.41 10.12
N VAL A 77 18.39 -4.78 10.75
CA VAL A 77 17.06 -5.36 10.94
C VAL A 77 16.10 -4.71 9.96
N GLN A 78 15.41 -5.51 9.19
CA GLN A 78 14.39 -5.06 8.22
C GLN A 78 13.02 -5.52 8.69
N ILE A 79 12.12 -4.57 8.91
CA ILE A 79 10.71 -4.81 9.21
C ILE A 79 9.92 -4.50 7.95
N GLY A 80 9.18 -5.48 7.44
CA GLY A 80 8.26 -5.33 6.33
C GLY A 80 6.83 -5.58 6.82
N TYR A 81 5.87 -4.88 6.24
CA TYR A 81 4.45 -5.08 6.49
C TYR A 81 3.64 -4.59 5.28
N LEU A 82 2.37 -4.97 5.23
CA LEU A 82 1.45 -4.54 4.19
C LEU A 82 0.42 -3.56 4.73
N THR A 83 0.05 -2.64 3.87
CA THR A 83 -1.04 -1.69 4.10
C THR A 83 -2.05 -1.76 2.97
N ARG A 84 -3.27 -1.33 3.23
CA ARG A 84 -4.31 -1.14 2.21
C ARG A 84 -4.99 0.20 2.37
N LEU A 85 -5.63 0.69 1.31
CA LEU A 85 -6.48 1.86 1.36
C LEU A 85 -7.75 1.55 2.16
N LYS A 86 -8.13 2.45 3.10
CA LYS A 86 -9.39 2.38 3.84
C LYS A 86 -10.58 2.62 2.90
N ASP A 87 -10.43 3.57 1.98
CA ASP A 87 -11.44 3.90 0.97
C ASP A 87 -10.78 4.12 -0.41
N VAL A 88 -10.95 3.17 -1.29
CA VAL A 88 -10.47 3.26 -2.69
C VAL A 88 -11.19 4.35 -3.48
N LYS A 89 -12.42 4.75 -3.08
CA LYS A 89 -13.16 5.82 -3.76
C LYS A 89 -12.53 7.19 -3.56
N ALA A 90 -11.76 7.35 -2.48
CA ALA A 90 -11.00 8.58 -2.25
C ALA A 90 -9.83 8.76 -3.23
N LEU A 91 -9.43 7.70 -3.95
CA LEU A 91 -8.35 7.74 -4.91
C LEU A 91 -8.86 8.22 -6.28
N GLN A 92 -9.01 9.52 -6.44
CA GLN A 92 -9.53 10.17 -7.67
C GLN A 92 -8.46 10.55 -8.69
N GLY A 93 -7.23 10.12 -8.49
CA GLY A 93 -6.09 10.45 -9.34
C GLY A 93 -4.80 9.90 -8.75
N SER A 94 -3.67 10.21 -9.38
CA SER A 94 -2.36 9.91 -8.78
C SER A 94 -2.26 10.62 -7.44
N SER A 95 -1.95 9.87 -6.40
CA SER A 95 -1.78 10.39 -5.05
C SER A 95 -0.45 9.97 -4.47
N GLU A 96 0.23 10.90 -3.81
CA GLU A 96 1.44 10.61 -3.07
C GLU A 96 1.10 10.19 -1.64
N PHE A 97 1.65 9.07 -1.22
CA PHE A 97 1.51 8.55 0.13
C PHE A 97 2.85 8.67 0.85
N GLY A 98 2.92 9.65 1.74
CA GLY A 98 4.09 9.86 2.60
C GLY A 98 3.97 9.04 3.88
N ASN A 99 5.04 8.35 4.23
CA ASN A 99 5.18 7.56 5.44
C ASN A 99 6.39 8.04 6.24
N SER A 100 6.28 8.11 7.56
CA SER A 100 7.38 8.53 8.43
C SER A 100 7.52 7.57 9.59
N ALA A 101 8.77 7.22 9.90
CA ALA A 101 9.10 6.36 11.02
C ALA A 101 10.13 7.01 11.92
N VAL A 102 9.99 6.81 13.23
CA VAL A 102 10.95 7.26 14.24
C VAL A 102 11.29 6.09 15.16
N ILE A 103 12.59 5.91 15.42
CA ILE A 103 13.07 4.97 16.42
C ILE A 103 13.27 5.69 17.75
N SER A 104 12.86 5.06 18.84
CA SER A 104 13.12 5.50 20.21
C SER A 104 13.94 4.45 20.94
N VAL A 105 15.00 4.88 21.58
CA VAL A 105 15.91 4.04 22.37
C VAL A 105 15.89 4.54 23.81
N ASP A 106 15.49 3.67 24.75
CA ASP A 106 15.36 4.02 26.18
C ASP A 106 14.57 5.33 26.40
N GLY A 107 13.47 5.51 25.62
CA GLY A 107 12.60 6.68 25.69
C GLY A 107 13.12 7.91 24.95
N VAL A 108 14.30 7.86 24.30
CA VAL A 108 14.85 8.99 23.53
C VAL A 108 14.59 8.77 22.05
N ALA A 109 13.76 9.62 21.46
CA ALA A 109 13.47 9.60 20.03
C ALA A 109 14.69 10.04 19.22
N GLN A 110 14.97 9.32 18.15
CA GLN A 110 16.01 9.66 17.18
C GLN A 110 15.43 10.49 16.02
N ILE A 111 16.27 10.92 15.10
CA ILE A 111 15.84 11.65 13.90
C ILE A 111 14.90 10.77 13.09
N PRO A 112 13.69 11.25 12.73
CA PRO A 112 12.75 10.49 11.89
C PRO A 112 13.28 10.34 10.47
N ASP A 113 12.93 9.24 9.84
CA ASP A 113 13.13 9.03 8.41
C ASP A 113 11.77 9.00 7.69
N GLN A 114 11.75 9.42 6.44
CA GLN A 114 10.53 9.52 5.64
C GLN A 114 10.72 8.87 4.28
N ALA A 115 9.66 8.27 3.79
CA ALA A 115 9.56 7.76 2.44
C ALA A 115 8.20 8.10 1.84
N SER A 116 8.15 8.33 0.55
CA SER A 116 6.88 8.51 -0.13
C SER A 116 6.79 7.64 -1.39
N ARG A 117 5.57 7.34 -1.79
CA ARG A 117 5.25 6.58 -2.99
C ARG A 117 4.04 7.17 -3.70
N TRP A 118 4.19 7.41 -4.98
CA TRP A 118 3.05 7.70 -5.85
C TRP A 118 2.28 6.43 -6.16
N VAL A 119 0.98 6.48 -5.95
CA VAL A 119 0.05 5.41 -6.30
C VAL A 119 -0.92 5.95 -7.34
N ASN A 120 -0.94 5.31 -8.49
CA ASN A 120 -1.94 5.58 -9.51
C ASN A 120 -3.16 4.71 -9.24
N PRO A 121 -4.39 5.26 -9.33
CA PRO A 121 -5.57 4.41 -9.27
C PRO A 121 -5.51 3.40 -10.41
N PRO A 122 -5.96 2.16 -10.19
CA PRO A 122 -6.06 1.21 -11.28
C PRO A 122 -7.03 1.75 -12.33
N GLN A 123 -6.62 1.75 -13.58
CA GLN A 123 -7.53 2.08 -14.68
C GLN A 123 -8.53 0.93 -14.85
N LEU A 124 -9.71 1.08 -14.25
CA LEU A 124 -10.72 0.04 -14.26
C LEU A 124 -11.46 -0.07 -15.58
N VAL A 125 -11.45 0.97 -16.37
CA VAL A 125 -12.15 1.03 -17.66
C VAL A 125 -11.23 1.59 -18.71
N ASN A 126 -11.11 0.88 -19.84
CA ASN A 126 -10.44 1.37 -21.02
C ASN A 126 -11.40 1.25 -22.21
N LYS A 127 -11.70 2.35 -22.89
CA LYS A 127 -12.59 2.39 -24.03
C LYS A 127 -11.82 2.68 -25.32
N LYS A 128 -12.04 1.89 -26.32
CA LYS A 128 -11.48 2.05 -27.67
C LYS A 128 -12.62 2.13 -28.68
N SER A 129 -12.36 2.78 -29.80
CA SER A 129 -13.27 2.80 -30.93
C SER A 129 -12.54 2.52 -32.23
N THR A 130 -13.23 1.86 -33.15
CA THR A 130 -12.76 1.64 -34.51
C THR A 130 -13.84 1.99 -35.53
N TYR A 131 -13.43 2.67 -36.58
CA TYR A 131 -14.25 2.98 -37.74
C TYR A 131 -13.42 2.78 -38.98
N THR A 132 -13.94 2.01 -39.92
CA THR A 132 -13.29 1.77 -41.22
C THR A 132 -14.32 1.83 -42.35
N ALA A 133 -13.90 2.00 -43.57
CA ALA A 133 -14.80 1.94 -44.72
C ALA A 133 -15.55 0.61 -44.81
N ALA A 134 -14.95 -0.50 -44.35
CA ALA A 134 -15.57 -1.81 -44.34
C ALA A 134 -16.64 -1.94 -43.23
N THR A 135 -16.59 -1.14 -42.20
CA THR A 135 -17.55 -1.14 -41.08
C THR A 135 -18.58 -0.01 -41.17
N ALA A 136 -18.42 0.90 -42.13
CA ALA A 136 -19.36 2.01 -42.32
C ALA A 136 -20.81 1.51 -42.53
N PRO A 137 -21.81 2.17 -41.97
CA PRO A 137 -21.75 3.39 -41.15
C PRO A 137 -21.52 3.14 -39.64
N TYR A 138 -21.12 1.95 -39.23
CA TYR A 138 -21.03 1.55 -37.83
C TYR A 138 -19.68 1.91 -37.21
N ILE A 139 -19.71 2.46 -36.02
CA ILE A 139 -18.54 2.65 -35.15
C ILE A 139 -18.55 1.52 -34.14
N ASN A 140 -17.47 0.74 -34.07
CA ASN A 140 -17.34 -0.31 -33.06
C ASN A 140 -16.65 0.26 -31.83
N TYR A 141 -17.25 0.09 -30.66
CA TYR A 141 -16.66 0.40 -29.36
C TYR A 141 -16.32 -0.88 -28.64
N THR A 142 -15.15 -0.90 -28.03
CA THR A 142 -14.74 -1.96 -27.11
C THR A 142 -14.44 -1.33 -25.75
N ILE A 143 -15.02 -1.88 -24.71
CA ILE A 143 -14.80 -1.43 -23.34
C ILE A 143 -14.17 -2.59 -22.57
N ASP A 144 -12.89 -2.42 -22.22
CA ASP A 144 -12.18 -3.36 -21.36
C ASP A 144 -12.40 -2.95 -19.90
N VAL A 145 -12.94 -3.86 -19.10
CA VAL A 145 -13.20 -3.62 -17.67
C VAL A 145 -12.22 -4.41 -16.84
N ASN A 146 -11.52 -3.74 -15.91
CA ASN A 146 -10.56 -4.34 -14.98
C ASN A 146 -9.45 -5.16 -15.66
N SER A 147 -8.94 -4.67 -16.77
CA SER A 147 -7.87 -5.34 -17.54
C SER A 147 -6.59 -5.59 -16.73
N ALA A 148 -6.35 -4.81 -15.68
CA ALA A 148 -5.21 -4.99 -14.77
C ALA A 148 -5.43 -6.10 -13.72
N GLY A 149 -6.60 -6.74 -13.66
CA GLY A 149 -6.90 -7.78 -12.69
C GLY A 149 -6.92 -7.31 -11.23
N SER A 150 -7.22 -6.02 -11.00
CA SER A 150 -7.31 -5.48 -9.65
C SER A 150 -8.41 -6.17 -8.85
N THR A 151 -8.17 -6.40 -7.56
CA THR A 151 -9.20 -6.91 -6.66
C THR A 151 -10.30 -5.86 -6.49
N LEU A 152 -11.49 -6.18 -6.97
CA LEU A 152 -12.68 -5.37 -6.77
C LEU A 152 -13.40 -5.87 -5.51
N ASN A 153 -14.05 -4.95 -4.78
CA ASN A 153 -14.79 -5.30 -3.57
C ASN A 153 -15.85 -6.36 -3.90
N GLY A 154 -15.64 -7.59 -3.43
CA GLY A 154 -16.56 -8.70 -3.64
C GLY A 154 -17.94 -8.41 -3.06
N GLY A 155 -18.98 -8.85 -3.76
CA GLY A 155 -20.38 -8.74 -3.33
C GLY A 155 -21.06 -7.39 -3.60
N GLN A 156 -20.41 -6.43 -4.24
CA GLN A 156 -21.04 -5.19 -4.69
C GLN A 156 -21.39 -5.24 -6.18
N THR A 157 -22.55 -4.69 -6.52
CA THR A 157 -22.95 -4.55 -7.92
C THR A 157 -22.07 -3.50 -8.60
N LEU A 158 -21.42 -3.88 -9.69
CA LEU A 158 -20.70 -2.95 -10.56
C LEU A 158 -21.63 -2.49 -11.68
N VAL A 159 -21.71 -1.19 -11.87
CA VAL A 159 -22.49 -0.60 -12.97
C VAL A 159 -21.53 0.11 -13.90
N LEU A 160 -21.48 -0.35 -15.15
CA LEU A 160 -20.82 0.36 -16.23
C LEU A 160 -21.88 1.23 -16.94
N LYS A 161 -21.61 2.54 -16.98
CA LYS A 161 -22.44 3.49 -17.75
C LYS A 161 -21.60 4.05 -18.88
N ASP A 162 -22.11 3.91 -20.10
CA ASP A 162 -21.56 4.53 -21.28
C ASP A 162 -22.51 5.59 -21.85
N THR A 163 -21.98 6.73 -22.25
CA THR A 163 -22.75 7.81 -22.87
C THR A 163 -22.24 7.98 -24.30
N LEU A 164 -23.11 7.72 -25.25
CA LEU A 164 -22.78 7.91 -26.66
C LEU A 164 -22.89 9.40 -27.04
N PRO A 165 -22.10 9.84 -28.05
CA PRO A 165 -22.26 11.17 -28.64
C PRO A 165 -23.66 11.35 -29.22
N GLU A 166 -24.14 12.60 -29.27
CA GLU A 166 -25.50 12.94 -29.73
C GLU A 166 -25.85 12.40 -31.13
N ALA A 167 -24.85 12.32 -32.02
CA ALA A 167 -25.02 11.84 -33.38
C ALA A 167 -24.88 10.30 -33.54
N VAL A 168 -24.75 9.56 -32.45
CA VAL A 168 -24.50 8.10 -32.46
C VAL A 168 -25.57 7.37 -31.71
N GLU A 169 -26.20 6.39 -32.36
CA GLU A 169 -27.20 5.52 -31.76
C GLU A 169 -26.67 4.12 -31.52
N LEU A 170 -27.12 3.49 -30.45
CA LEU A 170 -26.81 2.08 -30.18
C LEU A 170 -27.55 1.18 -31.16
N GLN A 171 -26.82 0.38 -31.92
CA GLN A 171 -27.40 -0.69 -32.71
C GLN A 171 -27.93 -1.78 -31.77
N GLN A 172 -29.25 -1.99 -31.76
CA GLN A 172 -29.88 -3.01 -30.91
C GLN A 172 -29.31 -4.41 -31.19
N GLY A 173 -29.07 -5.18 -30.12
CA GLY A 173 -28.52 -6.53 -30.21
C GLY A 173 -27.02 -6.61 -30.53
N SER A 174 -26.32 -5.46 -30.62
CA SER A 174 -24.87 -5.43 -30.89
C SER A 174 -23.98 -5.55 -29.63
N VAL A 175 -24.55 -5.41 -28.46
CA VAL A 175 -23.78 -5.56 -27.19
C VAL A 175 -23.54 -7.05 -26.94
N ARG A 176 -22.27 -7.39 -26.69
CA ARG A 176 -21.80 -8.78 -26.48
C ARG A 176 -21.02 -8.88 -25.18
#